data_d55590f75ef5373303aad6134b100793
#
_entry.id   d55590f75ef5373303aad6134b100793
#
_cell.length_a   1.000
_cell.length_b   1.000
_cell.length_c   1.000
_cell.angle_alpha   90.00
_cell.angle_beta   90.00
_cell.angle_gamma   90.00
#
_symmetry.space_group_name_H-M   'P 1'
#
loop_
_entity.id
_entity.type
_entity.pdbx_description
1 polymer ?
#
loop_
_entity_poly.entity_id
_entity_poly.type
_entity_poly.pdbx_seq_one_letter_code
_entity_poly.pdbx_strand_id
1 'polypeptide(L)' 'MDSKTDKKLDCVGLYCPEPVFRTRMALDEMQVGETLEVLADDPAAESDIHNLVKHLEQEIVRSTKEKDTTRIVIKKVK' A
#
# COMPACT_ATOMS: atom_id res chain seq x y z
N MET A 1 -5.95 4.41 19.90
CA MET A 1 -5.75 4.17 19.29
C MET A 1 -4.73 4.03 18.76
N ASP A 2 -4.41 3.70 18.85
CA ASP A 2 -3.36 3.51 18.36
C ASP A 2 -3.31 3.29 17.01
N SER A 3 -4.05 3.74 16.35
CA SER A 3 -3.97 3.60 14.99
C SER A 3 -2.70 4.11 14.46
N LYS A 4 -1.98 3.27 13.77
CA LYS A 4 -0.72 3.66 13.26
C LYS A 4 -0.80 4.11 11.84
N THR A 5 -1.93 3.96 11.18
CA THR A 5 -2.09 4.36 9.79
C THR A 5 -3.30 5.24 9.67
N ASP A 6 -3.23 6.20 8.76
CA ASP A 6 -4.32 7.15 8.55
C ASP A 6 -5.38 6.62 7.63
N LYS A 7 -5.00 5.74 6.71
CA LYS A 7 -5.94 5.13 5.79
C LYS A 7 -5.64 3.65 5.62
N LYS A 8 -6.69 2.89 5.34
CA LYS A 8 -6.54 1.48 5.02
C LYS A 8 -7.17 1.20 3.68
N LEU A 9 -6.52 0.35 2.92
CA LEU A 9 -6.99 -0.06 1.59
C LEU A 9 -6.99 -1.58 1.54
N ASP A 10 -8.17 -2.15 1.40
CA ASP A 10 -8.31 -3.61 1.35
C ASP A 10 -8.38 -4.05 -0.09
N CYS A 11 -7.30 -4.66 -0.56
CA CYS A 11 -7.23 -5.19 -1.91
C CYS A 11 -7.24 -6.71 -1.92
N VAL A 12 -7.67 -7.33 -0.84
CA VAL A 12 -7.78 -8.78 -0.79
C VAL A 12 -8.83 -9.22 -1.81
N GLY A 13 -8.49 -10.23 -2.60
CA GLY A 13 -9.37 -10.72 -3.65
C GLY A 13 -9.20 -10.00 -4.97
N LEU A 14 -8.38 -8.97 -5.02
CA LEU A 14 -8.14 -8.25 -6.27
C LEU A 14 -6.84 -8.74 -6.90
N TYR A 15 -6.79 -8.69 -8.23
CA TYR A 15 -5.63 -9.13 -8.98
C TYR A 15 -5.01 -7.97 -9.72
N CYS A 16 -3.72 -8.11 -10.02
CA CYS A 16 -3.01 -7.13 -10.80
C CYS A 16 -3.79 -6.82 -12.07
N PRO A 17 -3.96 -5.54 -12.44
CA PRO A 17 -3.29 -4.37 -11.83
C PRO A 17 -4.15 -3.62 -10.81
N GLU A 18 -5.25 -4.19 -10.36
CA GLU A 18 -6.16 -3.49 -9.45
C GLU A 18 -5.50 -2.99 -8.16
N PRO A 19 -4.73 -3.83 -7.43
CA PRO A 19 -4.11 -3.33 -6.20
C PRO A 19 -3.21 -2.13 -6.45
N VAL A 20 -2.50 -2.13 -7.57
CA VAL A 20 -1.60 -1.04 -7.91
C VAL A 20 -2.40 0.24 -8.20
N PHE A 21 -3.45 0.12 -9.00
CA PHE A 21 -4.28 1.29 -9.33
C PHE A 21 -4.91 1.88 -8.07
N ARG A 22 -5.44 1.03 -7.20
CA ARG A 22 -6.12 1.51 -6.01
C ARG A 22 -5.14 2.16 -5.04
N THR A 23 -3.95 1.59 -4.92
CA THR A 23 -2.92 2.17 -4.08
C THR A 23 -2.53 3.55 -4.60
N ARG A 24 -2.35 3.68 -5.90
CA ARG A 24 -1.98 4.95 -6.49
C ARG A 24 -3.06 6.00 -6.25
N MET A 25 -4.32 5.61 -6.46
CA MET A 25 -5.42 6.56 -6.26
C MET A 25 -5.49 7.00 -4.80
N ALA A 26 -5.29 6.06 -3.87
CA ALA A 26 -5.33 6.41 -2.46
C ALA A 26 -4.20 7.37 -2.10
N LEU A 27 -3.01 7.11 -2.62
CA LEU A 27 -1.87 7.99 -2.36
C LEU A 27 -2.11 9.40 -2.93
N ASP A 28 -2.74 9.48 -4.10
CA ASP A 28 -3.01 10.77 -4.72
C ASP A 28 -3.96 11.62 -3.87
N GLU A 29 -4.83 10.97 -3.10
CA GLU A 29 -5.79 11.68 -2.28
C GLU A 29 -5.27 11.98 -0.89
N MET A 30 -4.11 11.49 -0.54
CA MET A 30 -3.53 11.66 0.78
C MET A 30 -2.68 12.91 0.82
N GLN A 31 -2.45 13.40 2.03
CA GLN A 31 -1.57 14.53 2.25
C GLN A 31 -0.21 14.03 2.71
N VAL A 32 0.80 14.84 2.47
CA VAL A 32 2.16 14.51 2.90
C VAL A 32 2.15 14.30 4.40
N GLY A 33 2.77 13.22 4.83
CA GLY A 33 2.83 12.84 6.24
C GLY A 33 1.85 11.78 6.62
N GLU A 34 0.84 11.53 5.79
CA GLU A 34 -0.14 10.48 6.07
C GLU A 34 0.39 9.11 5.67
N THR A 35 -0.13 8.09 6.34
CA THR A 35 0.26 6.71 6.05
C THR A 35 -0.93 5.93 5.54
N LEU A 36 -0.62 4.95 4.68
CA LEU A 36 -1.61 4.08 4.05
C LEU A 36 -1.23 2.64 4.30
N GLU A 37 -2.18 1.85 4.78
CA GLU A 37 -1.98 0.42 4.94
C GLU A 37 -2.71 -0.29 3.81
N VAL A 38 -1.98 -1.08 3.03
CA VAL A 38 -2.56 -1.83 1.91
C VAL A 38 -2.50 -3.31 2.24
N LEU A 39 -3.64 -3.98 2.09
CA LEU A 39 -3.72 -5.43 2.25
C LEU A 39 -3.96 -6.04 0.87
N ALA A 40 -3.21 -7.06 0.53
CA ALA A 40 -3.34 -7.73 -0.76
C ALA A 40 -2.98 -9.19 -0.62
N ASP A 41 -3.65 -10.05 -1.38
CA ASP A 41 -3.33 -11.46 -1.36
C ASP A 41 -2.90 -11.99 -2.71
N ASP A 42 -2.72 -11.12 -3.68
CA ASP A 42 -2.16 -11.49 -4.98
C ASP A 42 -0.65 -11.60 -4.84
N PRO A 43 -0.04 -12.74 -5.19
CA PRO A 43 1.40 -12.89 -5.03
C PRO A 43 2.23 -11.83 -5.74
N ALA A 44 1.72 -11.27 -6.84
CA ALA A 44 2.44 -10.24 -7.57
C ALA A 44 2.24 -8.85 -6.98
N ALA A 45 1.25 -8.67 -6.10
CA ALA A 45 0.92 -7.33 -5.63
C ALA A 45 2.03 -6.71 -4.81
N GLU A 46 2.73 -7.52 -4.04
CA GLU A 46 3.79 -6.98 -3.17
C GLU A 46 4.85 -6.26 -3.99
N SER A 47 5.43 -6.95 -4.97
CA SER A 47 6.49 -6.31 -5.74
C SER A 47 5.94 -5.19 -6.62
N ASP A 48 4.73 -5.33 -7.12
CA ASP A 48 4.14 -4.28 -7.94
C ASP A 48 3.91 -3.01 -7.14
N ILE A 49 3.44 -3.15 -5.90
CA ILE A 49 3.20 -1.98 -5.05
C ILE A 49 4.53 -1.38 -4.61
N HIS A 50 5.53 -2.21 -4.30
CA HIS A 50 6.85 -1.68 -3.98
C HIS A 50 7.42 -0.87 -5.13
N ASN A 51 7.27 -1.37 -6.36
CA ASN A 51 7.75 -0.65 -7.53
C ASN A 51 7.00 0.67 -7.73
N LEU A 52 5.69 0.64 -7.50
CA LEU A 52 4.90 1.86 -7.60
C LEU A 52 5.36 2.91 -6.60
N VAL A 53 5.54 2.49 -5.35
CA VAL A 53 5.95 3.40 -4.29
C VAL A 53 7.30 4.01 -4.60
N LYS A 54 8.22 3.19 -5.11
CA LYS A 54 9.54 3.67 -5.49
C LYS A 54 9.44 4.66 -6.65
N HIS A 55 8.61 4.36 -7.63
CA HIS A 55 8.44 5.23 -8.78
C HIS A 55 7.85 6.58 -8.37
N LEU A 56 6.91 6.58 -7.42
CA LEU A 56 6.30 7.80 -6.92
C LEU A 56 7.14 8.48 -5.85
N GLU A 57 8.27 7.88 -5.49
CA GLU A 57 9.20 8.44 -4.50
C GLU A 57 8.56 8.59 -3.14
N GLN A 58 7.66 7.68 -2.80
CA GLN A 58 7.11 7.61 -1.46
C GLN A 58 7.93 6.62 -0.63
N GLU A 59 7.55 6.43 0.62
CA GLU A 59 8.33 5.61 1.53
C GLU A 59 7.57 4.38 1.98
N ILE A 60 8.24 3.22 1.95
CA ILE A 60 7.68 2.00 2.55
C ILE A 60 8.10 1.99 4.01
N VAL A 61 7.12 2.08 4.90
CA VAL A 61 7.40 2.06 6.34
C VAL A 61 7.56 0.62 6.81
N ARG A 62 6.71 -0.27 6.32
CA ARG A 62 6.72 -1.66 6.75
C ARG A 62 6.07 -2.51 5.69
N SER A 63 6.59 -3.72 5.54
CA SER A 63 5.99 -4.69 4.64
C SER A 63 6.08 -6.05 5.34
N THR A 64 4.94 -6.65 5.63
CA THR A 64 4.90 -7.95 6.30
C THR A 64 3.98 -8.87 5.53
N LYS A 65 4.22 -10.17 5.67
CA LYS A 65 3.41 -11.17 5.00
C LYS A 65 2.97 -12.20 6.01
N GLU A 66 1.67 -12.44 6.08
CA GLU A 66 1.11 -13.46 6.94
C GLU A 66 0.31 -14.40 6.09
N LYS A 67 0.72 -15.66 6.03
CA LYS A 67 0.06 -16.65 5.18
C LYS A 67 0.02 -16.11 3.76
N ASP A 68 -1.17 -15.89 3.24
CA ASP A 68 -1.30 -15.45 1.85
C ASP A 68 -1.55 -13.96 1.72
N THR A 69 -1.57 -13.23 2.83
CA THR A 69 -1.89 -11.81 2.81
C THR A 69 -0.65 -10.99 3.08
N THR A 70 -0.41 -9.99 2.24
CA THR A 70 0.68 -9.05 2.41
C THR A 70 0.12 -7.74 2.92
N ARG A 71 0.77 -7.17 3.92
CA ARG A 71 0.42 -5.87 4.47
C ARG A 71 1.56 -4.92 4.22
N ILE A 72 1.28 -3.83 3.55
CA ILE A 72 2.29 -2.84 3.20
C ILE A 72 1.84 -1.50 3.76
N VAL A 73 2.69 -0.88 4.55
CA VAL A 73 2.42 0.44 5.11
C VAL A 73 3.30 1.44 4.37
N ILE A 74 2.67 2.43 3.77
CA ILE A 74 3.32 3.41 2.93
C ILE A 74 3.11 4.79 3.54
N LYS A 75 4.17 5.57 3.61
CA LYS A 75 4.07 6.95 4.07
C LYS A 75 4.21 7.89 2.88
N LYS A 76 3.29 8.83 2.77
CA LYS A 76 3.39 9.82 1.71
C LYS A 76 4.33 10.92 2.14
N VAL A 77 5.44 11.05 1.41
CA VAL A 77 6.48 12.02 1.75
C VAL A 77 6.58 13.14 0.72
N LYS A 78 5.85 13.01 -0.39
CA LYS A 78 5.85 14.05 -1.41
C LYS A 78 4.45 14.40 -1.86
#